data_315fe9dfc06ebc9df084570b5aa590ca
#
_entry.id   315fe9dfc06ebc9df084570b5aa590ca
#
_cell.length_a   1.000
_cell.length_b   1.000
_cell.length_c   1.000
_cell.angle_alpha   90.00
_cell.angle_beta   90.00
_cell.angle_gamma   90.00
#
_symmetry.space_group_name_H-M   'P 1'
#
loop_
_entity.id
_entity.type
_entity.pdbx_description
1 polymer ?
#
loop_
_entity_poly.entity_id
_entity_poly.type
_entity_poly.pdbx_seq_one_letter_code
_entity_poly.pdbx_strand_id
1 'polypeptide(L)'
;DRWYDKSTGEEYKQTAIKVTYGSYFDGDVIKTFSNNPNAQLVEKTVYRPDLWKTNDDPVVIDEDKLKQLNNYRPGGVEAMAPDTPQLKKELQMFKDLVEKLTKHEGTGITDDGIEIKLYDYVLDHLSMPFQRRGEKVRSSIIFHSEKFQVGKTTLVKIIRKGLGIDNCTI
;
A
#
# COMPACT_ATOMS: atom_id res chain seq x y z
N ASP A 1 22.93 1.11 9.65
CA ASP A 1 22.09 2.05 10.42
C ASP A 1 21.32 2.93 9.45
N ARG A 2 20.02 3.08 9.66
CA ARG A 2 19.13 3.94 8.89
C ARG A 2 18.44 4.93 9.82
N TRP A 3 18.15 6.08 9.30
CA TRP A 3 17.43 7.16 9.97
C TRP A 3 16.14 7.42 9.24
N TYR A 4 15.08 7.65 10.00
CA TYR A 4 13.77 7.94 9.47
C TYR A 4 13.34 9.35 9.86
N ASP A 5 13.02 10.16 8.86
CA ASP A 5 12.47 11.49 9.09
C ASP A 5 10.94 11.38 9.19
N LYS A 6 10.40 11.66 10.38
CA LYS A 6 8.95 11.62 10.63
C LYS A 6 8.18 12.64 9.80
N SER A 7 8.79 13.77 9.45
CA SER A 7 8.12 14.86 8.75
C SER A 7 7.95 14.59 7.26
N THR A 8 8.95 13.97 6.65
CA THR A 8 8.94 13.63 5.20
C THR A 8 8.51 12.19 4.93
N GLY A 9 8.63 11.31 5.91
CA GLY A 9 8.41 9.89 5.74
C GLY A 9 9.55 9.15 5.02
N GLU A 10 10.71 9.76 4.87
CA GLU A 10 11.83 9.21 4.14
C GLU A 10 12.86 8.53 5.03
N GLU A 11 13.49 7.47 4.51
CA GLU A 11 14.59 6.77 5.15
C GLU A 11 15.93 7.25 4.58
N TYR A 12 16.85 7.57 5.46
CA TYR A 12 18.21 8.00 5.10
C TYR A 12 19.27 7.03 5.62
N LYS A 13 20.25 6.72 4.79
CA LYS A 13 21.46 6.06 5.25
C LYS A 13 22.32 7.08 6.06
N GLN A 14 23.06 6.59 7.02
CA GLN A 14 23.95 7.41 7.84
C GLN A 14 24.90 8.28 7.00
N THR A 15 25.43 7.74 5.90
CA THR A 15 26.25 8.48 4.96
C THR A 15 25.55 9.65 4.29
N ALA A 16 24.26 9.46 3.92
CA ALA A 16 23.48 10.54 3.32
C ALA A 16 23.24 11.67 4.31
N ILE A 17 22.95 11.37 5.58
CA ILE A 17 22.82 12.39 6.63
C ILE A 17 24.11 13.18 6.81
N LYS A 18 25.27 12.51 6.85
CA LYS A 18 26.57 13.18 6.96
C LYS A 18 26.82 14.14 5.79
N VAL A 19 26.46 13.74 4.57
CA VAL A 19 26.65 14.57 3.37
C VAL A 19 25.68 15.75 3.37
N THR A 20 24.41 15.50 3.68
CA THR A 20 23.35 16.52 3.58
C THR A 20 23.44 17.55 4.71
N TYR A 21 23.72 17.11 5.92
CA TYR A 21 23.62 17.95 7.11
C TYR A 21 24.98 18.26 7.78
N GLY A 22 26.04 17.57 7.38
CA GLY A 22 27.36 17.72 8.02
C GLY A 22 27.93 19.15 8.04
N SER A 23 27.59 19.95 7.01
CA SER A 23 28.00 21.35 6.92
C SER A 23 27.23 22.29 7.86
N TYR A 24 26.13 21.87 8.41
CA TYR A 24 25.28 22.68 9.29
C TYR A 24 25.57 22.46 10.79
N PHE A 25 26.40 21.48 11.11
CA PHE A 25 26.71 21.11 12.49
C PHE A 25 28.24 21.17 12.76
N ASP A 26 28.59 21.84 13.84
CA ASP A 26 29.97 21.80 14.37
C ASP A 26 30.15 20.48 15.14
N GLY A 27 30.71 19.48 14.47
CA GLY A 27 30.97 18.16 15.07
C GLY A 27 30.30 16.99 14.38
N ASP A 28 30.13 15.88 15.10
CA ASP A 28 29.52 14.67 14.54
C ASP A 28 28.00 14.78 14.48
N VAL A 29 27.49 15.04 13.29
CA VAL A 29 26.05 15.16 13.00
C VAL A 29 25.27 13.91 13.47
N ILE A 30 25.84 12.72 13.34
CA ILE A 30 25.19 11.48 13.77
C ILE A 30 25.04 11.43 15.28
N LYS A 31 26.07 11.83 16.02
CA LYS A 31 26.01 11.91 17.48
C LYS A 31 24.97 12.94 17.95
N THR A 32 24.88 14.06 17.25
CA THR A 32 23.88 15.09 17.53
C THR A 32 22.46 14.56 17.34
N PHE A 33 22.19 13.87 16.24
CA PHE A 33 20.87 13.25 16.01
C PHE A 33 20.58 12.14 17.02
N SER A 34 21.55 11.27 17.34
CA SER A 34 21.37 10.18 18.31
C SER A 34 21.09 10.68 19.73
N ASN A 35 21.66 11.82 20.10
CA ASN A 35 21.48 12.43 21.41
C ASN A 35 20.20 13.30 21.50
N ASN A 36 19.46 13.46 20.40
CA ASN A 36 18.21 14.21 20.43
C ASN A 36 17.20 13.47 21.33
N PRO A 37 16.62 14.13 22.36
CA PRO A 37 15.65 13.51 23.26
C PRO A 37 14.39 13.03 22.54
N ASN A 38 14.11 13.55 21.35
CA ASN A 38 12.99 13.11 20.50
C ASN A 38 13.38 11.97 19.56
N ALA A 39 14.64 11.55 19.51
CA ALA A 39 15.05 10.40 18.72
C ALA A 39 14.50 9.12 19.34
N GLN A 40 13.95 8.26 18.51
CA GLN A 40 13.44 6.96 18.95
C GLN A 40 14.21 5.85 18.25
N LEU A 41 14.77 4.95 19.05
CA LEU A 41 15.39 3.75 18.51
C LEU A 41 14.27 2.74 18.17
N VAL A 42 14.31 2.23 16.95
CA VAL A 42 13.42 1.18 16.49
C VAL A 42 14.23 -0.03 16.03
N GLU A 43 13.72 -1.22 16.27
CA GLU A 43 14.45 -2.45 15.97
C GLU A 43 14.34 -2.89 14.51
N LYS A 44 13.16 -2.66 13.94
CA LYS A 44 12.88 -3.01 12.54
C LYS A 44 11.79 -2.14 11.94
N THR A 45 11.70 -2.17 10.62
CA THR A 45 10.60 -1.59 9.87
C THR A 45 9.56 -2.66 9.58
N VAL A 46 8.30 -2.34 9.76
CA VAL A 46 7.16 -3.23 9.50
C VAL A 46 6.08 -2.52 8.68
N TYR A 47 5.25 -3.29 8.02
CA TYR A 47 4.05 -2.80 7.34
C TYR A 47 2.82 -3.35 8.05
N ARG A 48 2.23 -2.56 8.95
CA ARG A 48 1.12 -2.96 9.82
C ARG A 48 0.00 -1.91 9.78
N PRO A 49 -0.87 -1.96 8.75
CA PRO A 49 -2.02 -1.06 8.64
C PRO A 49 -2.99 -1.14 9.83
N ASP A 50 -3.10 -2.33 10.40
CA ASP A 50 -3.94 -2.63 11.57
C ASP A 50 -3.49 -1.90 12.85
N LEU A 51 -2.20 -1.59 12.95
CA LEU A 51 -1.62 -0.87 14.08
C LEU A 51 -1.47 0.64 13.81
N TRP A 52 -1.90 1.13 12.66
CA TRP A 52 -1.83 2.54 12.35
C TRP A 52 -2.80 3.35 13.22
N LYS A 53 -2.28 4.31 13.94
CA LYS A 53 -3.08 5.17 14.84
C LYS A 53 -3.22 6.59 14.30
N THR A 54 -2.10 7.23 13.98
CA THR A 54 -2.05 8.61 13.47
C THR A 54 -0.82 8.82 12.58
N ASN A 55 -0.83 9.88 11.78
CA ASN A 55 0.33 10.28 10.97
C ASN A 55 1.53 10.71 11.81
N ASP A 56 1.30 11.13 13.06
CA ASP A 56 2.30 11.79 13.88
C ASP A 56 3.20 10.80 14.63
N ASP A 57 2.76 9.55 14.80
CA ASP A 57 3.57 8.52 15.46
C ASP A 57 3.57 7.20 14.69
N PRO A 58 4.53 7.02 13.76
CA PRO A 58 4.68 5.79 12.99
C PRO A 58 5.33 4.66 13.80
N VAL A 59 5.70 4.88 15.06
CA VAL A 59 6.30 3.85 15.90
C VAL A 59 5.19 3.02 16.55
N VAL A 60 5.21 1.74 16.29
CA VAL A 60 4.30 0.74 16.90
C VAL A 60 5.08 -0.17 17.84
N ILE A 61 4.38 -0.67 18.85
CA ILE A 61 4.94 -1.63 19.82
C ILE A 61 4.28 -2.97 19.53
N ASP A 62 5.08 -4.00 19.29
CA ASP A 62 4.59 -5.34 19.08
C ASP A 62 4.27 -6.07 20.41
N GLU A 63 3.85 -7.33 20.30
CA GLU A 63 3.50 -8.17 21.45
C GLU A 63 4.70 -8.41 22.39
N ASP A 64 5.92 -8.43 21.85
CA ASP A 64 7.17 -8.57 22.59
C ASP A 64 7.68 -7.25 23.18
N LYS A 65 6.88 -6.18 23.11
CA LYS A 65 7.21 -4.81 23.53
C LYS A 65 8.37 -4.16 22.75
N LEU A 66 8.70 -4.68 21.58
CA LEU A 66 9.72 -4.11 20.72
C LEU A 66 9.15 -2.93 19.92
N LYS A 67 9.91 -1.84 19.85
CA LYS A 67 9.55 -0.68 19.05
C LYS A 67 9.87 -0.94 17.57
N GLN A 68 8.87 -0.80 16.73
CA GLN A 68 8.98 -1.01 15.28
C GLN A 68 8.52 0.25 14.54
N LEU A 69 9.22 0.59 13.46
CA LEU A 69 8.78 1.65 12.57
C LEU A 69 7.72 1.08 11.62
N ASN A 70 6.50 1.56 11.71
CA ASN A 70 5.45 1.21 10.76
C ASN A 70 5.56 2.10 9.52
N ASN A 71 5.92 1.52 8.39
CA ASN A 71 6.03 2.25 7.12
C ASN A 71 4.71 2.30 6.33
N TYR A 72 3.62 1.76 6.88
CA TYR A 72 2.30 2.01 6.32
C TYR A 72 2.01 3.51 6.33
N ARG A 73 1.47 4.00 5.24
CA ARG A 73 0.93 5.37 5.14
C ARG A 73 -0.54 5.29 4.80
N PRO A 74 -1.40 5.96 5.56
CA PRO A 74 -2.79 6.09 5.16
C PRO A 74 -2.82 6.82 3.82
N GLY A 75 -3.40 6.21 2.86
CA GLY A 75 -3.48 6.75 1.50
C GLY A 75 -4.67 6.16 0.77
N GLY A 76 -4.88 6.64 -0.44
CA GLY A 76 -5.98 6.19 -1.26
C GLY A 76 -7.24 7.02 -1.01
N VAL A 77 -8.36 6.37 -1.20
CA VAL A 77 -9.68 6.99 -1.07
C VAL A 77 -10.49 6.27 0.00
N GLU A 78 -11.33 7.01 0.70
CA GLU A 78 -12.31 6.41 1.60
C GLU A 78 -13.39 5.71 0.80
N ALA A 79 -13.84 4.55 1.32
CA ALA A 79 -14.97 3.85 0.74
C ALA A 79 -16.24 4.67 0.93
N MET A 80 -16.94 4.92 -0.17
CA MET A 80 -18.23 5.61 -0.16
C MET A 80 -19.26 4.84 -0.97
N ALA A 81 -20.52 4.95 -0.57
CA ALA A 81 -21.60 4.39 -1.36
C ALA A 81 -21.78 5.20 -2.66
N PRO A 82 -22.06 4.55 -3.80
CA PRO A 82 -22.33 5.24 -5.06
C PRO A 82 -23.78 5.80 -5.07
N ASP A 83 -24.02 6.80 -4.24
CA ASP A 83 -25.35 7.40 -4.04
C ASP A 83 -25.72 8.43 -5.12
N THR A 84 -24.73 8.99 -5.82
CA THR A 84 -24.97 9.93 -6.91
C THR A 84 -25.03 9.23 -8.28
N PRO A 85 -25.76 9.79 -9.27
CA PRO A 85 -25.77 9.26 -10.64
C PRO A 85 -24.37 9.22 -11.27
N GLN A 86 -23.52 10.18 -10.96
CA GLN A 86 -22.16 10.24 -11.47
C GLN A 86 -21.32 9.07 -10.91
N LEU A 87 -21.34 8.83 -9.60
CA LEU A 87 -20.61 7.74 -8.96
C LEU A 87 -21.10 6.36 -9.44
N LYS A 88 -22.40 6.20 -9.67
CA LYS A 88 -22.96 4.98 -10.26
C LYS A 88 -22.42 4.73 -11.67
N LYS A 89 -22.32 5.79 -12.49
CA LYS A 89 -21.75 5.71 -13.84
C LYS A 89 -20.25 5.32 -13.78
N GLU A 90 -19.48 5.94 -12.90
CA GLU A 90 -18.04 5.65 -12.75
C GLU A 90 -17.82 4.22 -12.24
N LEU A 91 -18.62 3.75 -11.29
CA LEU A 91 -18.60 2.37 -10.84
C LEU A 91 -18.92 1.40 -11.98
N GLN A 92 -19.91 1.74 -12.82
CA GLN A 92 -20.24 0.91 -13.96
C GLN A 92 -19.08 0.85 -14.96
N MET A 93 -18.44 1.97 -15.25
CA MET A 93 -17.24 1.99 -16.12
C MET A 93 -16.10 1.12 -15.58
N PHE A 94 -15.90 1.08 -14.26
CA PHE A 94 -14.91 0.19 -13.64
C PHE A 94 -15.31 -1.28 -13.81
N LYS A 95 -16.57 -1.62 -13.56
CA LYS A 95 -17.10 -2.98 -13.77
C LYS A 95 -16.96 -3.43 -15.21
N ASP A 96 -17.30 -2.57 -16.17
CA ASP A 96 -17.17 -2.84 -17.60
C ASP A 96 -15.71 -3.08 -18.00
N LEU A 97 -14.76 -2.34 -17.38
CA LEU A 97 -13.33 -2.56 -17.59
C LEU A 97 -12.89 -3.95 -17.09
N VAL A 98 -13.31 -4.34 -15.89
CA VAL A 98 -12.99 -5.68 -15.35
C VAL A 98 -13.64 -6.77 -16.20
N GLU A 99 -14.91 -6.62 -16.57
CA GLU A 99 -15.61 -7.55 -17.44
C GLU A 99 -14.91 -7.72 -18.79
N LYS A 100 -14.46 -6.62 -19.39
CA LYS A 100 -13.69 -6.65 -20.64
C LYS A 100 -12.38 -7.45 -20.49
N LEU A 101 -11.71 -7.32 -19.35
CA LEU A 101 -10.45 -8.03 -19.09
C LEU A 101 -10.65 -9.51 -18.78
N THR A 102 -11.86 -9.92 -18.34
CA THR A 102 -12.20 -11.28 -17.96
C THR A 102 -13.13 -11.99 -18.96
N LYS A 103 -13.58 -11.31 -20.00
CA LYS A 103 -14.68 -11.72 -20.89
C LYS A 103 -14.50 -13.08 -21.60
N HIS A 104 -13.28 -13.53 -21.77
CA HIS A 104 -12.98 -14.77 -22.51
C HIS A 104 -12.60 -15.96 -21.64
N GLU A 105 -12.67 -15.78 -20.35
CA GLU A 105 -12.15 -16.73 -19.38
C GLU A 105 -13.34 -17.33 -18.63
N GLY A 106 -13.78 -18.45 -18.90
CA GLY A 106 -14.90 -19.20 -18.36
C GLY A 106 -15.20 -19.08 -16.85
N THR A 107 -15.81 -20.12 -16.32
CA THR A 107 -16.03 -20.31 -14.89
C THR A 107 -14.89 -21.12 -14.28
N GLY A 108 -14.53 -20.80 -13.05
CA GLY A 108 -13.65 -21.61 -12.20
C GLY A 108 -14.47 -22.40 -11.20
N ILE A 109 -13.86 -23.45 -10.66
CA ILE A 109 -14.43 -24.23 -9.56
C ILE A 109 -13.55 -24.00 -8.34
N THR A 110 -14.13 -23.60 -7.21
CA THR A 110 -13.41 -23.48 -5.92
C THR A 110 -13.06 -24.87 -5.38
N ASP A 111 -12.15 -24.92 -4.38
CA ASP A 111 -11.81 -26.16 -3.69
C ASP A 111 -13.03 -26.84 -3.04
N ASP A 112 -14.06 -26.06 -2.70
CA ASP A 112 -15.35 -26.56 -2.18
C ASP A 112 -16.33 -26.99 -3.29
N GLY A 113 -15.90 -26.99 -4.55
CA GLY A 113 -16.73 -27.41 -5.69
C GLY A 113 -17.75 -26.39 -6.18
N ILE A 114 -17.66 -25.14 -5.73
CA ILE A 114 -18.57 -24.06 -6.13
C ILE A 114 -18.08 -23.46 -7.45
N GLU A 115 -18.97 -23.40 -8.42
CA GLU A 115 -18.69 -22.71 -9.69
C GLU A 115 -18.75 -21.19 -9.49
N ILE A 116 -17.69 -20.48 -9.86
CA ILE A 116 -17.60 -19.02 -9.80
C ILE A 116 -17.22 -18.46 -11.16
N LYS A 117 -17.81 -17.32 -11.50
CA LYS A 117 -17.41 -16.56 -12.69
C LYS A 117 -16.07 -15.89 -12.43
N LEU A 118 -15.18 -15.95 -13.38
CA LEU A 118 -13.87 -15.29 -13.26
C LEU A 118 -13.99 -13.78 -12.99
N TYR A 119 -14.99 -13.14 -13.55
CA TYR A 119 -15.31 -11.74 -13.27
C TYR A 119 -15.54 -11.49 -11.76
N ASP A 120 -16.39 -12.29 -11.12
CA ASP A 120 -16.70 -12.15 -9.69
C ASP A 120 -15.45 -12.45 -8.85
N TYR A 121 -14.71 -13.50 -9.16
CA TYR A 121 -13.45 -13.83 -8.52
C TYR A 121 -12.43 -12.67 -8.57
N VAL A 122 -12.29 -12.05 -9.75
CA VAL A 122 -11.37 -10.91 -9.93
C VAL A 122 -11.83 -9.71 -9.10
N LEU A 123 -13.12 -9.38 -9.08
CA LEU A 123 -13.65 -8.29 -8.25
C LEU A 123 -13.41 -8.55 -6.77
N ASP A 124 -13.68 -9.76 -6.29
CA ASP A 124 -13.46 -10.13 -4.89
C ASP A 124 -11.97 -10.04 -4.53
N HIS A 125 -11.10 -10.58 -5.37
CA HIS A 125 -9.66 -10.51 -5.18
C HIS A 125 -9.13 -9.06 -5.15
N LEU A 126 -9.61 -8.21 -6.06
CA LEU A 126 -9.24 -6.80 -6.08
C LEU A 126 -9.81 -6.01 -4.88
N SER A 127 -10.91 -6.45 -4.29
CA SER A 127 -11.51 -5.81 -3.12
C SER A 127 -10.78 -6.11 -1.81
N MET A 128 -10.11 -7.27 -1.72
CA MET A 128 -9.45 -7.73 -0.50
C MET A 128 -8.46 -6.72 0.11
N PRO A 129 -7.53 -6.10 -0.65
CA PRO A 129 -6.60 -5.12 -0.10
C PRO A 129 -7.28 -3.87 0.50
N PHE A 130 -8.51 -3.56 0.03
CA PHE A 130 -9.28 -2.43 0.56
C PHE A 130 -10.05 -2.80 1.83
N GLN A 131 -10.60 -4.02 1.88
CA GLN A 131 -11.41 -4.49 2.99
C GLN A 131 -10.57 -5.01 4.16
N ARG A 132 -9.44 -5.65 3.85
CA ARG A 132 -8.56 -6.32 4.82
C ARG A 132 -7.16 -5.76 4.74
N ARG A 133 -7.02 -4.50 5.13
CA ARG A 133 -5.73 -3.82 5.13
C ARG A 133 -4.75 -4.54 6.05
N GLY A 134 -3.56 -4.87 5.52
CA GLY A 134 -2.52 -5.59 6.26
C GLY A 134 -2.55 -7.11 6.13
N GLU A 135 -3.63 -7.70 5.65
CA GLU A 135 -3.64 -9.11 5.31
C GLU A 135 -2.93 -9.36 3.98
N LYS A 136 -2.05 -10.35 3.98
CA LYS A 136 -1.34 -10.73 2.76
C LYS A 136 -2.23 -11.64 1.91
N VAL A 137 -2.62 -11.16 0.74
CA VAL A 137 -3.26 -12.01 -0.28
C VAL A 137 -2.23 -12.99 -0.79
N ARG A 138 -2.49 -14.30 -0.68
CA ARG A 138 -1.55 -15.37 -1.04
C ARG A 138 -1.59 -15.78 -2.51
N SER A 139 -2.57 -15.29 -3.25
CA SER A 139 -2.75 -15.53 -4.69
C SER A 139 -2.43 -14.28 -5.50
N SER A 140 -2.12 -14.46 -6.78
CA SER A 140 -1.82 -13.38 -7.71
C SER A 140 -2.70 -13.51 -8.95
N ILE A 141 -3.16 -12.38 -9.48
CA ILE A 141 -3.86 -12.35 -10.77
C ILE A 141 -2.85 -11.96 -11.85
N ILE A 142 -2.80 -12.73 -12.93
CA ILE A 142 -1.99 -12.46 -14.10
C ILE A 142 -2.92 -12.11 -15.27
N PHE A 143 -2.88 -10.85 -15.71
CA PHE A 143 -3.58 -10.42 -16.91
C PHE A 143 -2.67 -10.55 -18.12
N HIS A 144 -2.96 -11.50 -18.97
CA HIS A 144 -2.26 -11.70 -20.26
C HIS A 144 -3.14 -11.26 -21.43
N SER A 145 -2.57 -10.67 -22.45
CA SER A 145 -3.23 -10.45 -23.75
C SER A 145 -2.19 -10.25 -24.85
N GLU A 146 -2.48 -10.75 -26.03
CA GLU A 146 -1.69 -10.52 -27.24
C GLU A 146 -1.80 -9.08 -27.74
N LYS A 147 -2.91 -8.41 -27.45
CA LYS A 147 -3.17 -7.03 -27.87
C LYS A 147 -2.71 -6.04 -26.82
N PHE A 148 -2.13 -4.94 -27.29
CA PHE A 148 -1.82 -3.77 -26.44
C PHE A 148 -3.08 -2.93 -26.18
N GLN A 149 -3.02 -2.06 -25.17
CA GLN A 149 -4.07 -1.06 -24.85
C GLN A 149 -5.45 -1.64 -24.49
N VAL A 150 -5.51 -2.87 -23.98
CA VAL A 150 -6.78 -3.48 -23.55
C VAL A 150 -7.28 -2.99 -22.17
N GLY A 151 -6.52 -2.15 -21.48
CA GLY A 151 -6.92 -1.56 -20.20
C GLY A 151 -6.21 -2.11 -18.96
N LYS A 152 -5.29 -3.08 -19.08
CA LYS A 152 -4.55 -3.66 -17.93
C LYS A 152 -3.85 -2.59 -17.08
N THR A 153 -3.08 -1.71 -17.72
CA THR A 153 -2.37 -0.62 -17.02
C THR A 153 -3.34 0.37 -16.37
N THR A 154 -4.50 0.62 -17.00
CA THR A 154 -5.54 1.49 -16.43
C THR A 154 -6.09 0.89 -15.16
N LEU A 155 -6.40 -0.41 -15.13
CA LEU A 155 -6.86 -1.12 -13.94
C LEU A 155 -5.84 -0.98 -12.81
N VAL A 156 -4.55 -1.28 -13.08
CA VAL A 156 -3.48 -1.16 -12.07
C VAL A 156 -3.37 0.26 -11.52
N LYS A 157 -3.47 1.29 -12.38
CA LYS A 157 -3.44 2.70 -11.95
C LYS A 157 -4.63 3.06 -11.05
N ILE A 158 -5.83 2.56 -11.35
CA ILE A 158 -7.02 2.78 -10.52
C ILE A 158 -6.82 2.15 -9.14
N ILE A 159 -6.40 0.89 -9.09
CA ILE A 159 -6.15 0.17 -7.83
C ILE A 159 -5.08 0.89 -7.00
N ARG A 160 -3.95 1.26 -7.62
CA ARG A 160 -2.88 1.99 -6.94
C ARG A 160 -3.35 3.32 -6.37
N LYS A 161 -4.16 4.07 -7.10
CA LYS A 161 -4.73 5.33 -6.61
C LYS A 161 -5.69 5.08 -5.43
N GLY A 162 -6.48 4.02 -5.50
CA GLY A 162 -7.42 3.65 -4.44
C GLY A 162 -6.73 3.19 -3.14
N LEU A 163 -5.63 2.46 -3.24
CA LEU A 163 -4.86 1.97 -2.09
C LEU A 163 -3.87 3.02 -1.53
N GLY A 164 -3.58 4.06 -2.30
CA GLY A 164 -2.49 5.00 -2.04
C GLY A 164 -1.19 4.59 -2.74
N ILE A 165 -0.55 5.59 -3.33
CA ILE A 165 0.65 5.38 -4.17
C ILE A 165 1.78 4.74 -3.38
N ASP A 166 1.95 5.13 -2.11
CA ASP A 166 3.02 4.66 -1.22
C ASP A 166 2.84 3.22 -0.75
N ASN A 167 1.62 2.69 -0.87
CA ASN A 167 1.29 1.31 -0.49
C ASN A 167 1.39 0.31 -1.64
N CYS A 168 1.78 0.76 -2.83
CA CYS A 168 1.84 -0.08 -4.04
C CYS A 168 3.19 0.10 -4.74
N THR A 169 3.93 -0.99 -4.91
CA THR A 169 5.09 -1.06 -5.81
C THR A 169 4.64 -1.52 -7.20
N ILE A 170 5.19 -0.92 -8.24
CA ILE A 170 5.03 -1.35 -9.64
C ILE A 170 6.41 -1.67 -10.17
#